data_5bb8abf30de57ba34069fea295d62a6c
#
_entry.id   5bb8abf30de57ba34069fea295d62a6c
#
_cell.length_a   1.000
_cell.length_b   1.000
_cell.length_c   1.000
_cell.angle_alpha   90.00
_cell.angle_beta   90.00
_cell.angle_gamma   90.00
#
_symmetry.space_group_name_H-M   'P 1'
#
loop_
_entity.id
_entity.type
_entity.pdbx_description
1 polymer ?
#
loop_
_entity_poly.entity_id
_entity_poly.type
_entity_poly.pdbx_seq_one_letter_code
_entity_poly.pdbx_strand_id
1 'polypeptide(L)'
;MKILFLSENFPPETNAAATRVFERAVYWAKWGHAVTVITSAPNFPHGKLFEGYQNRWLQTEDMAGIRVVRVKTYISANRGVVRRSLDFLSFFVTGTLAGLVQERPDVVAATSPQFFAAVAGWCVGAVRRIPFIFELGDLWPTSISAVGALKKGMALGLMERLELFLYRRSAKVAALTHAFKRNLIGRGIEEAKVAVVLNGVDLPRYAPRPRDAALAD
;
A
#
# COMPACT_ATOMS: atom_id res chain seq x y z
N MET A 1 3.30 19.93 -3.43
CA MET A 1 2.75 19.33 -2.20
C MET A 1 3.76 18.32 -1.63
N LYS A 2 3.75 18.12 -0.30
CA LYS A 2 4.50 17.06 0.36
C LYS A 2 3.57 15.86 0.58
N ILE A 3 3.88 14.73 -0.03
CA ILE A 3 3.08 13.51 0.01
C ILE A 3 3.83 12.46 0.85
N LEU A 4 3.19 11.93 1.88
CA LEU A 4 3.68 10.77 2.62
C LEU A 4 2.84 9.55 2.24
N PHE A 5 3.47 8.53 1.68
CA PHE A 5 2.81 7.31 1.24
C PHE A 5 3.31 6.10 2.03
N LEU A 6 2.40 5.29 2.57
CA LEU A 6 2.75 4.06 3.26
C LEU A 6 2.37 2.85 2.40
N SER A 7 3.36 2.02 2.08
CA SER A 7 3.21 0.76 1.36
C SER A 7 4.24 -0.23 1.85
N GLU A 8 3.83 -1.39 2.29
CA GLU A 8 4.76 -2.41 2.79
C GLU A 8 5.71 -2.91 1.70
N ASN A 9 5.22 -3.01 0.46
CA ASN A 9 6.02 -3.41 -0.69
C ASN A 9 6.40 -2.20 -1.55
N PHE A 10 7.68 -2.16 -1.96
CA PHE A 10 8.24 -1.14 -2.85
C PHE A 10 9.46 -1.73 -3.59
N PRO A 11 9.89 -1.18 -4.73
CA PRO A 11 11.07 -1.69 -5.42
C PRO A 11 12.30 -1.83 -4.49
N PRO A 12 13.15 -2.84 -4.74
CA PRO A 12 13.25 -3.66 -5.94
C PRO A 12 12.27 -4.84 -6.03
N GLU A 13 11.31 -4.97 -5.12
CA GLU A 13 10.24 -5.95 -5.24
C GLU A 13 9.40 -5.68 -6.51
N THR A 14 9.07 -6.76 -7.25
CA THR A 14 8.41 -6.68 -8.56
C THR A 14 6.93 -7.07 -8.52
N ASN A 15 6.34 -7.19 -7.33
CA ASN A 15 4.91 -7.47 -7.22
C ASN A 15 4.07 -6.25 -7.65
N ALA A 16 2.81 -6.53 -8.04
CA ALA A 16 1.90 -5.50 -8.56
C ALA A 16 1.69 -4.30 -7.62
N ALA A 17 1.73 -4.51 -6.30
CA ALA A 17 1.57 -3.44 -5.33
C ALA A 17 2.80 -2.51 -5.34
N ALA A 18 4.01 -3.08 -5.31
CA ALA A 18 5.27 -2.33 -5.36
C ALA A 18 5.39 -1.51 -6.65
N THR A 19 5.16 -2.14 -7.80
CA THR A 19 5.25 -1.50 -9.11
C THR A 19 4.24 -0.36 -9.24
N ARG A 20 2.98 -0.58 -8.87
CA ARG A 20 1.92 0.43 -8.95
C ARG A 20 2.23 1.66 -8.12
N VAL A 21 2.68 1.46 -6.87
CA VAL A 21 3.01 2.59 -5.98
C VAL A 21 4.23 3.34 -6.50
N PHE A 22 5.26 2.63 -6.94
CA PHE A 22 6.47 3.24 -7.49
C PHE A 22 6.20 4.08 -8.73
N GLU A 23 5.56 3.51 -9.74
CA GLU A 23 5.27 4.21 -10.99
C GLU A 23 4.47 5.50 -10.73
N ARG A 24 3.46 5.43 -9.87
CA ARG A 24 2.68 6.60 -9.48
C ARG A 24 3.51 7.65 -8.74
N ALA A 25 4.32 7.22 -7.78
CA ALA A 25 5.18 8.11 -7.01
C ALA A 25 6.21 8.83 -7.90
N VAL A 26 6.76 8.14 -8.91
CA VAL A 26 7.64 8.75 -9.92
C VAL A 26 6.93 9.88 -10.68
N TYR A 27 5.68 9.68 -11.10
CA TYR A 27 4.94 10.75 -11.78
C TYR A 27 4.65 11.91 -10.84
N TRP A 28 4.30 11.67 -9.58
CA TRP A 28 4.12 12.76 -8.60
C TRP A 28 5.41 13.55 -8.39
N ALA A 29 6.56 12.87 -8.29
CA ALA A 29 7.86 13.55 -8.21
C ALA A 29 8.15 14.37 -9.46
N LYS A 30 7.90 13.82 -10.66
CA LYS A 30 8.04 14.55 -11.94
C LYS A 30 7.12 15.77 -12.03
N TRP A 31 5.97 15.75 -11.39
CA TRP A 31 5.05 16.90 -11.32
C TRP A 31 5.42 17.91 -10.23
N GLY A 32 6.58 17.77 -9.61
CA GLY A 32 7.11 18.71 -8.63
C GLY A 32 6.59 18.51 -7.20
N HIS A 33 6.05 17.33 -6.89
CA HIS A 33 5.67 17.02 -5.52
C HIS A 33 6.87 16.39 -4.75
N ALA A 34 7.05 16.76 -3.50
CA ALA A 34 7.98 16.08 -2.60
C ALA A 34 7.33 14.80 -2.09
N VAL A 35 7.80 13.64 -2.58
CA VAL A 35 7.22 12.34 -2.25
C VAL A 35 8.13 11.59 -1.30
N THR A 36 7.57 11.18 -0.15
CA THR A 36 8.23 10.26 0.79
C THR A 36 7.41 8.98 0.85
N VAL A 37 8.05 7.83 0.63
CA VAL A 37 7.42 6.50 0.75
C VAL A 37 8.02 5.78 1.96
N ILE A 38 7.16 5.37 2.90
CA ILE A 38 7.54 4.47 3.99
C ILE A 38 7.23 3.04 3.55
N THR A 39 8.24 2.18 3.62
CA THR A 39 8.15 0.78 3.17
C THR A 39 9.00 -0.15 4.04
N SER A 40 8.85 -1.46 3.87
CA SER A 40 9.72 -2.45 4.51
C SER A 40 11.06 -2.64 3.76
N ALA A 41 11.99 -3.34 4.38
CA ALA A 41 13.13 -3.88 3.65
C ALA A 41 12.64 -4.95 2.66
N PRO A 42 13.11 -4.95 1.38
CA PRO A 42 12.56 -5.82 0.35
C PRO A 42 12.84 -7.28 0.65
N ASN A 43 11.78 -8.09 0.65
CA ASN A 43 11.86 -9.50 1.06
C ASN A 43 10.82 -10.41 0.37
N PHE A 44 9.82 -9.83 -0.31
CA PHE A 44 8.75 -10.58 -0.97
C PHE A 44 9.22 -11.20 -2.29
N PRO A 45 8.86 -12.46 -2.66
CA PRO A 45 7.88 -13.31 -1.95
C PRO A 45 8.49 -14.30 -0.95
N HIS A 46 9.80 -14.42 -0.90
CA HIS A 46 10.47 -15.54 -0.22
C HIS A 46 10.71 -15.32 1.28
N GLY A 47 10.44 -14.10 1.80
CA GLY A 47 10.78 -13.74 3.18
C GLY A 47 12.30 -13.76 3.43
N LYS A 48 13.08 -13.45 2.41
CA LYS A 48 14.54 -13.29 2.47
C LYS A 48 14.87 -11.91 1.95
N LEU A 49 15.74 -11.21 2.67
CA LEU A 49 16.21 -9.90 2.22
C LEU A 49 16.86 -10.00 0.84
N PHE A 50 16.60 -9.02 0.01
CA PHE A 50 17.30 -8.86 -1.26
C PHE A 50 18.75 -8.49 -1.00
N GLU A 51 19.62 -8.86 -1.93
CA GLU A 51 21.05 -8.54 -1.87
C GLU A 51 21.27 -7.01 -1.77
N GLY A 52 22.19 -6.60 -0.91
CA GLY A 52 22.47 -5.19 -0.63
C GLY A 52 21.53 -4.53 0.38
N TYR A 53 20.43 -5.18 0.81
CA TYR A 53 19.50 -4.63 1.80
C TYR A 53 19.68 -5.23 3.19
N GLN A 54 19.35 -4.43 4.19
CA GLN A 54 19.37 -4.83 5.60
C GLN A 54 18.06 -4.46 6.28
N ASN A 55 17.61 -5.29 7.22
CA ASN A 55 16.42 -5.01 8.01
C ASN A 55 16.76 -4.11 9.22
N ARG A 56 17.05 -2.84 8.95
CA ARG A 56 17.39 -1.83 9.96
C ARG A 56 16.15 -1.12 10.49
N TRP A 57 16.25 -0.51 11.68
CA TRP A 57 15.15 0.25 12.26
C TRP A 57 14.69 1.40 11.36
N LEU A 58 15.62 2.11 10.74
CA LEU A 58 15.34 3.15 9.77
C LEU A 58 16.51 3.22 8.76
N GLN A 59 16.18 3.21 7.49
CA GLN A 59 17.13 3.42 6.40
C GLN A 59 16.47 4.32 5.37
N THR A 60 17.21 5.30 4.86
CA THR A 60 16.70 6.23 3.85
C THR A 60 17.54 6.09 2.58
N GLU A 61 16.88 6.09 1.44
CA GLU A 61 17.49 6.13 0.12
C GLU A 61 16.70 7.03 -0.81
N ASP A 62 17.31 7.53 -1.88
CA ASP A 62 16.61 8.21 -2.97
C ASP A 62 16.42 7.25 -4.15
N MET A 63 15.22 7.21 -4.71
CA MET A 63 14.89 6.37 -5.84
C MET A 63 14.02 7.17 -6.83
N ALA A 64 14.60 7.59 -7.93
CA ALA A 64 13.93 8.34 -8.99
C ALA A 64 13.26 9.66 -8.48
N GLY A 65 13.92 10.36 -7.55
CA GLY A 65 13.42 11.58 -6.93
C GLY A 65 12.37 11.36 -5.83
N ILE A 66 12.21 10.11 -5.39
CA ILE A 66 11.35 9.71 -4.28
C ILE A 66 12.24 9.41 -3.08
N ARG A 67 11.96 10.06 -1.94
CA ARG A 67 12.58 9.70 -0.68
C ARG A 67 11.96 8.42 -0.14
N VAL A 68 12.70 7.32 -0.14
CA VAL A 68 12.27 6.02 0.38
C VAL A 68 12.78 5.83 1.79
N VAL A 69 11.89 5.59 2.72
CA VAL A 69 12.21 5.33 4.14
C VAL A 69 11.84 3.88 4.43
N ARG A 70 12.86 3.03 4.58
CA ARG A 70 12.66 1.62 4.94
C ARG A 70 12.68 1.43 6.44
N VAL A 71 11.70 0.69 6.92
CA VAL A 71 11.54 0.39 8.35
C VAL A 71 11.77 -1.09 8.61
N LYS A 72 12.19 -1.40 9.85
CA LYS A 72 12.37 -2.78 10.30
C LYS A 72 11.02 -3.47 10.45
N THR A 73 10.89 -4.67 9.88
CA THR A 73 9.71 -5.52 10.04
C THR A 73 10.11 -6.92 10.48
N TYR A 74 9.13 -7.69 10.93
CA TYR A 74 9.28 -9.12 11.14
C TYR A 74 9.20 -9.81 9.78
N ILE A 75 10.36 -10.15 9.23
CA ILE A 75 10.45 -10.79 7.91
C ILE A 75 10.11 -12.27 8.04
N SER A 76 9.15 -12.72 7.26
CA SER A 76 8.81 -14.14 7.17
C SER A 76 8.49 -14.54 5.73
N ALA A 77 8.79 -15.80 5.39
CA ALA A 77 8.29 -16.38 4.16
C ALA A 77 6.76 -16.31 4.16
N ASN A 78 6.17 -16.14 2.97
CA ASN A 78 4.71 -16.01 2.79
C ASN A 78 3.95 -17.31 3.13
N ARG A 79 4.21 -17.87 4.32
CA ARG A 79 3.66 -19.14 4.82
C ARG A 79 3.14 -18.98 6.25
N GLY A 80 1.87 -19.38 6.45
CA GLY A 80 1.22 -19.40 7.75
C GLY A 80 0.62 -18.05 8.19
N VAL A 81 -0.61 -18.11 8.69
CA VAL A 81 -1.40 -16.91 9.06
C VAL A 81 -0.73 -16.11 10.18
N VAL A 82 -0.23 -16.79 11.23
CA VAL A 82 0.36 -16.11 12.39
C VAL A 82 1.60 -15.30 12.02
N ARG A 83 2.52 -15.90 11.25
CA ARG A 83 3.75 -15.21 10.85
C ARG A 83 3.47 -13.99 9.96
N ARG A 84 2.52 -14.12 9.03
CA ARG A 84 2.07 -12.99 8.20
C ARG A 84 1.40 -11.90 9.02
N SER A 85 0.61 -12.27 10.02
CA SER A 85 0.00 -11.28 10.92
C SER A 85 1.05 -10.52 11.73
N LEU A 86 2.11 -11.19 12.18
CA LEU A 86 3.25 -10.55 12.86
C LEU A 86 4.02 -9.61 11.93
N ASP A 87 4.23 -10.01 10.68
CA ASP A 87 4.85 -9.16 9.65
C ASP A 87 4.05 -7.87 9.44
N PHE A 88 2.77 -7.99 9.13
CA PHE A 88 1.88 -6.85 8.96
C PHE A 88 1.76 -5.96 10.20
N LEU A 89 1.67 -6.56 11.39
CA LEU A 89 1.61 -5.82 12.64
C LEU A 89 2.92 -5.09 12.94
N SER A 90 4.06 -5.72 12.61
CA SER A 90 5.37 -5.07 12.78
C SER A 90 5.50 -3.85 11.87
N PHE A 91 5.06 -3.95 10.60
CA PHE A 91 5.01 -2.81 9.70
C PHE A 91 4.07 -1.71 10.19
N PHE A 92 2.90 -2.08 10.71
CA PHE A 92 1.98 -1.11 11.32
C PHE A 92 2.68 -0.27 12.39
N VAL A 93 3.38 -0.92 13.32
CA VAL A 93 4.06 -0.21 14.42
C VAL A 93 5.21 0.65 13.90
N THR A 94 6.14 0.05 13.17
CA THR A 94 7.36 0.75 12.72
C THR A 94 7.06 1.79 11.64
N GLY A 95 6.13 1.53 10.74
CA GLY A 95 5.67 2.47 9.72
C GLY A 95 4.93 3.66 10.32
N THR A 96 4.11 3.44 11.35
CA THR A 96 3.45 4.54 12.09
C THR A 96 4.50 5.41 12.77
N LEU A 97 5.42 4.83 13.53
CA LEU A 97 6.48 5.58 14.22
C LEU A 97 7.34 6.37 13.23
N ALA A 98 7.76 5.72 12.13
CA ALA A 98 8.51 6.40 11.09
C ALA A 98 7.72 7.56 10.47
N GLY A 99 6.41 7.39 10.23
CA GLY A 99 5.55 8.44 9.67
C GLY A 99 5.36 9.63 10.59
N LEU A 100 5.35 9.40 11.90
CA LEU A 100 5.23 10.48 12.90
C LEU A 100 6.46 11.37 12.96
N VAL A 101 7.65 10.86 12.65
CA VAL A 101 8.92 11.61 12.71
C VAL A 101 9.36 12.22 11.38
N GLN A 102 8.66 11.90 10.25
CA GLN A 102 8.95 12.57 8.99
C GLN A 102 8.58 14.06 9.04
N GLU A 103 9.16 14.83 8.11
CA GLU A 103 8.70 16.20 7.87
C GLU A 103 7.18 16.24 7.69
N ARG A 104 6.50 17.31 8.14
CA ARG A 104 5.05 17.40 8.08
C ARG A 104 4.58 17.34 6.61
N PRO A 105 3.86 16.31 6.18
CA PRO A 105 3.30 16.25 4.85
C PRO A 105 2.00 17.06 4.76
N ASP A 106 1.60 17.39 3.54
CA ASP A 106 0.30 17.99 3.25
C ASP A 106 -0.81 16.93 3.21
N VAL A 107 -0.44 15.70 2.85
CA VAL A 107 -1.35 14.56 2.75
C VAL A 107 -0.63 13.26 3.11
N VAL A 108 -1.35 12.37 3.78
CA VAL A 108 -0.92 10.98 4.02
C VAL A 108 -1.77 10.07 3.15
N ALA A 109 -1.15 9.12 2.46
CA ALA A 109 -1.85 8.09 1.71
C ALA A 109 -1.28 6.71 2.05
N ALA A 110 -2.10 5.68 1.91
CA ALA A 110 -1.66 4.29 2.04
C ALA A 110 -2.52 3.36 1.19
N THR A 111 -1.92 2.25 0.75
CA THR A 111 -2.56 1.31 -0.17
C THR A 111 -2.96 -0.01 0.48
N SER A 112 -4.01 -0.64 -0.04
CA SER A 112 -4.32 -2.07 0.15
C SER A 112 -3.75 -2.89 -1.03
N PRO A 113 -3.50 -4.21 -0.88
CA PRO A 113 -4.07 -5.15 0.09
C PRO A 113 -3.36 -5.22 1.45
N GLN A 114 -2.21 -4.57 1.64
CA GLN A 114 -1.55 -4.57 2.95
C GLN A 114 -2.35 -3.68 3.92
N PHE A 115 -3.41 -4.25 4.48
CA PHE A 115 -4.40 -3.53 5.27
C PHE A 115 -3.81 -2.74 6.44
N PHE A 116 -2.81 -3.31 7.10
CA PHE A 116 -2.15 -2.64 8.23
C PHE A 116 -1.29 -1.44 7.82
N ALA A 117 -0.85 -1.36 6.56
CA ALA A 117 -0.24 -0.14 6.03
C ALA A 117 -1.27 1.00 5.97
N ALA A 118 -2.52 0.69 5.59
CA ALA A 118 -3.61 1.67 5.61
C ALA A 118 -3.96 2.12 7.04
N VAL A 119 -3.97 1.20 8.02
CA VAL A 119 -4.15 1.54 9.44
C VAL A 119 -3.03 2.48 9.91
N ALA A 120 -1.77 2.17 9.58
CA ALA A 120 -0.63 3.01 9.90
C ALA A 120 -0.76 4.43 9.31
N GLY A 121 -1.11 4.51 8.02
CA GLY A 121 -1.33 5.79 7.34
C GLY A 121 -2.44 6.61 8.00
N TRP A 122 -3.56 5.97 8.34
CA TRP A 122 -4.64 6.64 9.07
C TRP A 122 -4.17 7.12 10.45
N CYS A 123 -3.44 6.32 11.23
CA CYS A 123 -2.91 6.71 12.53
C CYS A 123 -2.00 7.94 12.43
N VAL A 124 -1.08 7.96 11.45
CA VAL A 124 -0.22 9.12 11.20
C VAL A 124 -1.06 10.36 10.87
N GLY A 125 -2.03 10.22 9.96
CA GLY A 125 -2.93 11.31 9.58
C GLY A 125 -3.73 11.85 10.77
N ALA A 126 -4.31 10.96 11.57
CA ALA A 126 -5.11 11.30 12.74
C ALA A 126 -4.30 12.03 13.82
N VAL A 127 -3.14 11.48 14.20
CA VAL A 127 -2.26 12.06 15.23
C VAL A 127 -1.73 13.44 14.80
N ARG A 128 -1.34 13.57 13.55
CA ARG A 128 -0.76 14.81 13.01
C ARG A 128 -1.80 15.78 12.46
N ARG A 129 -3.09 15.41 12.48
CA ARG A 129 -4.20 16.19 11.91
C ARG A 129 -3.97 16.55 10.44
N ILE A 130 -3.65 15.52 9.65
CA ILE A 130 -3.37 15.61 8.22
C ILE A 130 -4.42 14.77 7.48
N PRO A 131 -4.97 15.22 6.33
CA PRO A 131 -5.91 14.45 5.56
C PRO A 131 -5.29 13.11 5.12
N PHE A 132 -6.05 12.03 5.32
CA PHE A 132 -5.66 10.68 4.94
C PHE A 132 -6.46 10.24 3.71
N ILE A 133 -5.76 9.71 2.71
CA ILE A 133 -6.33 9.11 1.51
C ILE A 133 -6.11 7.60 1.56
N PHE A 134 -7.20 6.85 1.48
CA PHE A 134 -7.14 5.40 1.36
C PHE A 134 -7.10 4.99 -0.11
N GLU A 135 -6.03 4.35 -0.54
CA GLU A 135 -5.95 3.76 -1.87
C GLU A 135 -6.43 2.31 -1.84
N LEU A 136 -7.61 2.08 -2.41
CA LEU A 136 -8.25 0.78 -2.44
C LEU A 136 -7.83 0.00 -3.69
N GLY A 137 -6.84 -0.87 -3.53
CA GLY A 137 -6.36 -1.78 -4.58
C GLY A 137 -6.99 -3.17 -4.54
N ASP A 138 -7.62 -3.54 -3.41
CA ASP A 138 -8.33 -4.81 -3.22
C ASP A 138 -9.40 -4.68 -2.14
N LEU A 139 -10.53 -5.36 -2.31
CA LEU A 139 -11.63 -5.42 -1.32
C LEU A 139 -11.29 -6.43 -0.21
N TRP A 140 -10.42 -6.04 0.67
CA TRP A 140 -10.03 -6.82 1.84
C TRP A 140 -10.97 -6.50 3.02
N PRO A 141 -11.47 -7.43 3.83
CA PRO A 141 -11.10 -8.84 3.89
C PRO A 141 -11.95 -9.77 3.00
N THR A 142 -12.87 -9.24 2.18
CA THR A 142 -13.77 -10.04 1.33
C THR A 142 -12.99 -10.95 0.38
N SER A 143 -11.91 -10.46 -0.23
CA SER A 143 -11.05 -11.23 -1.12
C SER A 143 -10.40 -12.43 -0.42
N ILE A 144 -9.97 -12.28 0.84
CA ILE A 144 -9.39 -13.37 1.63
C ILE A 144 -10.44 -14.42 2.00
N SER A 145 -11.64 -13.98 2.30
CA SER A 145 -12.78 -14.88 2.57
C SER A 145 -13.17 -15.68 1.33
N ALA A 146 -13.14 -15.05 0.15
CA ALA A 146 -13.49 -15.70 -1.12
C ALA A 146 -12.53 -16.86 -1.48
N VAL A 147 -11.24 -16.75 -1.12
CA VAL A 147 -10.24 -17.83 -1.34
C VAL A 147 -10.17 -18.82 -0.15
N GLY A 148 -11.09 -18.73 0.81
CA GLY A 148 -11.19 -19.68 1.92
C GLY A 148 -10.07 -19.57 2.98
N ALA A 149 -9.24 -18.54 2.92
CA ALA A 149 -8.10 -18.37 3.85
C ALA A 149 -8.53 -17.92 5.25
N LEU A 150 -9.73 -17.34 5.39
CA LEU A 150 -10.36 -17.01 6.68
C LEU A 150 -11.80 -17.54 6.68
N LYS A 151 -12.12 -18.38 7.69
CA LYS A 151 -13.49 -18.83 7.93
C LYS A 151 -14.35 -17.66 8.43
N LYS A 152 -15.63 -17.66 8.09
CA LYS A 152 -16.61 -16.73 8.65
C LYS A 152 -16.56 -16.82 10.19
N GLY A 153 -16.34 -15.68 10.86
CA GLY A 153 -16.23 -15.64 12.32
C GLY A 153 -16.05 -14.21 12.82
N MET A 154 -15.97 -14.07 14.13
CA MET A 154 -15.85 -12.77 14.83
C MET A 154 -14.65 -11.94 14.35
N ALA A 155 -13.52 -12.58 14.04
CA ALA A 155 -12.32 -11.91 13.52
C ALA A 155 -12.56 -11.24 12.16
N LEU A 156 -13.26 -11.91 11.25
CA LEU A 156 -13.62 -11.35 9.94
C LEU A 156 -14.53 -10.13 10.11
N GLY A 157 -15.55 -10.23 10.96
CA GLY A 157 -16.46 -9.12 11.24
C GLY A 157 -15.77 -7.91 11.88
N LEU A 158 -14.75 -8.12 12.73
CA LEU A 158 -13.94 -7.05 13.28
C LEU A 158 -13.09 -6.36 12.20
N MET A 159 -12.49 -7.13 11.31
CA MET A 159 -11.72 -6.61 10.18
C MET A 159 -12.59 -5.79 9.22
N GLU A 160 -13.80 -6.26 8.91
CA GLU A 160 -14.77 -5.51 8.09
C GLU A 160 -15.20 -4.20 8.75
N ARG A 161 -15.43 -4.20 10.06
CA ARG A 161 -15.74 -2.97 10.82
C ARG A 161 -14.59 -1.98 10.77
N LEU A 162 -13.35 -2.46 10.94
CA LEU A 162 -12.16 -1.61 10.88
C LEU A 162 -11.95 -1.06 9.47
N GLU A 163 -12.18 -1.87 8.43
CA GLU A 163 -12.15 -1.44 7.04
C GLU A 163 -13.15 -0.31 6.76
N LEU A 164 -14.42 -0.51 7.12
CA LEU A 164 -15.46 0.50 6.97
C LEU A 164 -15.18 1.78 7.79
N PHE A 165 -14.60 1.61 8.97
CA PHE A 165 -14.15 2.74 9.78
C PHE A 165 -13.08 3.55 9.04
N LEU A 166 -12.08 2.91 8.45
CA LEU A 166 -11.03 3.59 7.69
C LEU A 166 -11.61 4.35 6.49
N TYR A 167 -12.51 3.74 5.71
CA TYR A 167 -13.17 4.43 4.58
C TYR A 167 -13.97 5.65 5.04
N ARG A 168 -14.73 5.54 6.11
CA ARG A 168 -15.51 6.66 6.66
C ARG A 168 -14.63 7.77 7.19
N ARG A 169 -13.47 7.45 7.76
CA ARG A 169 -12.52 8.40 8.35
C ARG A 169 -11.51 8.97 7.35
N SER A 170 -11.39 8.38 6.18
CA SER A 170 -10.57 8.93 5.10
C SER A 170 -11.15 10.22 4.56
N ALA A 171 -10.30 11.15 4.18
CA ALA A 171 -10.71 12.36 3.45
C ALA A 171 -11.25 11.99 2.06
N LYS A 172 -10.57 11.04 1.39
CA LYS A 172 -10.99 10.42 0.13
C LYS A 172 -10.58 8.94 0.10
N VAL A 173 -11.30 8.16 -0.70
CA VAL A 173 -10.96 6.79 -1.06
C VAL A 173 -10.73 6.74 -2.57
N ALA A 174 -9.52 6.40 -2.98
CA ALA A 174 -9.17 6.17 -4.38
C ALA A 174 -9.45 4.70 -4.72
N ALA A 175 -10.57 4.42 -5.33
CA ALA A 175 -10.98 3.08 -5.73
C ALA A 175 -10.40 2.71 -7.09
N LEU A 176 -9.82 1.52 -7.21
CA LEU A 176 -9.17 1.06 -8.43
C LEU A 176 -10.16 0.83 -9.60
N THR A 177 -11.43 0.58 -9.32
CA THR A 177 -12.44 0.29 -10.35
C THR A 177 -13.80 0.88 -10.01
N HIS A 178 -14.63 1.06 -11.03
CA HIS A 178 -16.03 1.43 -10.84
C HIS A 178 -16.81 0.40 -10.03
N ALA A 179 -16.45 -0.88 -10.14
CA ALA A 179 -17.07 -1.95 -9.35
C ALA A 179 -16.76 -1.79 -7.85
N PHE A 180 -15.51 -1.42 -7.50
CA PHE A 180 -15.14 -1.11 -6.12
C PHE A 180 -15.90 0.10 -5.59
N LYS A 181 -16.01 1.17 -6.39
CA LYS A 181 -16.82 2.34 -6.02
C LYS A 181 -18.28 1.94 -5.70
N ARG A 182 -18.91 1.16 -6.59
CA ARG A 182 -20.30 0.69 -6.35
C ARG A 182 -20.41 -0.17 -5.09
N ASN A 183 -19.44 -1.06 -4.83
CA ASN A 183 -19.41 -1.88 -3.62
C ASN A 183 -19.37 -1.02 -2.35
N LEU A 184 -18.49 0.00 -2.33
CA LEU A 184 -18.37 0.89 -1.18
C LEU A 184 -19.64 1.68 -0.94
N ILE A 185 -20.26 2.22 -1.98
CA ILE A 185 -21.54 2.96 -1.89
C ILE A 185 -22.62 2.03 -1.34
N GLY A 186 -22.72 0.79 -1.83
CA GLY A 186 -23.66 -0.23 -1.33
C GLY A 186 -23.44 -0.60 0.14
N ARG A 187 -22.21 -0.41 0.66
CA ARG A 187 -21.85 -0.60 2.07
C ARG A 187 -21.97 0.68 2.92
N GLY A 188 -22.60 1.72 2.40
CA GLY A 188 -22.89 2.97 3.12
C GLY A 188 -21.71 3.94 3.20
N ILE A 189 -20.78 3.90 2.26
CA ILE A 189 -19.75 4.94 2.11
C ILE A 189 -20.30 6.03 1.17
N GLU A 190 -20.15 7.28 1.60
CA GLU A 190 -20.62 8.45 0.85
C GLU A 190 -19.95 8.51 -0.54
N GLU A 191 -20.75 8.65 -1.60
CA GLU A 191 -20.25 8.65 -2.97
C GLU A 191 -19.22 9.76 -3.23
N ALA A 192 -19.42 10.94 -2.68
CA ALA A 192 -18.52 12.07 -2.82
C ALA A 192 -17.12 11.81 -2.27
N LYS A 193 -16.95 10.84 -1.37
CA LYS A 193 -15.66 10.41 -0.85
C LYS A 193 -14.91 9.48 -1.79
N VAL A 194 -15.59 8.78 -2.70
CA VAL A 194 -15.01 7.73 -3.52
C VAL A 194 -14.71 8.23 -4.92
N ALA A 195 -13.44 8.43 -5.22
CA ALA A 195 -12.93 8.70 -6.55
C ALA A 195 -12.47 7.39 -7.22
N VAL A 196 -12.73 7.22 -8.51
CA VAL A 196 -12.17 6.09 -9.29
C VAL A 196 -10.85 6.52 -9.92
N VAL A 197 -9.78 5.79 -9.59
CA VAL A 197 -8.44 6.00 -10.14
C VAL A 197 -7.97 4.66 -10.69
N LEU A 198 -8.14 4.47 -11.99
CA LEU A 198 -7.76 3.24 -12.69
C LEU A 198 -6.22 3.06 -12.68
N ASN A 199 -5.77 1.81 -12.77
CA ASN A 199 -4.37 1.56 -13.06
C ASN A 199 -4.03 2.10 -14.45
N GLY A 200 -2.94 2.85 -14.50
CA GLY A 200 -2.31 3.25 -15.75
C GLY A 200 -1.22 2.27 -16.17
N VAL A 201 -0.66 2.52 -17.33
CA VAL A 201 0.52 1.85 -17.85
C VAL A 201 1.47 2.87 -18.45
N ASP A 202 2.75 2.69 -18.25
CA ASP A 202 3.79 3.51 -18.88
C ASP A 202 3.97 3.04 -20.34
N LEU A 203 3.23 3.66 -21.25
CA LEU A 203 3.21 3.30 -22.67
C LEU A 203 4.61 3.24 -23.32
N PRO A 204 5.55 4.16 -23.05
CA PRO A 204 6.93 4.04 -23.55
C PRO A 204 7.63 2.74 -23.14
N ARG A 205 7.32 2.24 -21.94
CA ARG A 205 7.90 1.01 -21.41
C ARG A 205 7.19 -0.26 -21.87
N TYR A 206 5.87 -0.19 -22.06
CA TYR A 206 5.00 -1.33 -22.38
C TYR A 206 4.36 -1.21 -23.76
N ALA A 207 5.12 -0.74 -24.74
CA ALA A 207 4.66 -0.70 -26.12
C ALA A 207 4.42 -2.11 -26.67
N PRO A 208 3.38 -2.31 -27.50
CA PRO A 208 3.19 -3.57 -28.21
C PRO A 208 4.42 -3.91 -29.04
N ARG A 209 4.89 -5.15 -28.93
CA ARG A 209 5.98 -5.68 -29.74
C ARG A 209 5.46 -6.80 -30.65
N PRO A 210 6.08 -7.00 -31.83
CA PRO A 210 5.81 -8.20 -32.63
C PRO A 210 6.02 -9.46 -31.78
N ARG A 211 5.23 -10.48 -32.02
CA ARG A 211 5.38 -11.79 -31.35
C ARG A 211 6.79 -12.32 -31.64
N ASP A 212 7.52 -12.60 -30.59
CA ASP A 212 8.80 -13.31 -30.70
C ASP A 212 8.51 -14.81 -30.91
N ALA A 213 8.83 -15.33 -32.09
CA ALA A 213 8.60 -16.73 -32.42
C ALA A 213 9.43 -17.68 -31.54
N ALA A 214 10.62 -17.24 -31.07
CA ALA A 214 11.50 -18.05 -30.23
C ALA A 214 10.96 -18.19 -28.77
N LEU A 215 10.04 -17.33 -28.34
CA LEU A 215 9.39 -17.40 -27.01
C LEU A 215 8.01 -18.07 -27.08
N ALA A 216 7.60 -18.55 -28.23
CA ALA A 216 6.24 -19.10 -28.46
C ALA A 216 6.19 -20.62 -28.44
N ASP A 217 7.32 -21.30 -28.35
CA ASP A 217 7.53 -22.74 -28.17
C ASP A 217 7.88 -23.01 -26.69
#